data_9682a281062c73488457795c7e9b1721
#
_entry.id   9682a281062c73488457795c7e9b1721
#
_cell.length_a   1.000
_cell.length_b   1.000
_cell.length_c   1.000
_cell.angle_alpha   90.00
_cell.angle_beta   90.00
_cell.angle_gamma   90.00
#
_symmetry.space_group_name_H-M   'P 1'
#
loop_
_entity.id
_entity.type
_entity.pdbx_description
1 polymer ?
#
loop_
_entity_poly.entity_id
_entity_poly.type
_entity_poly.pdbx_seq_one_letter_code
_entity_poly.pdbx_strand_id
1 'polypeptide(L)'
;MTEIQEKLLEALSASLKGESVEWEPLSQEELSELYNLAHIHQILPLVYEAVYKSQGVNPQVKAISMRAAMTQALSTRDFLQLVSKMNEAKLYPLVVKGIIARKLYPIPDERVSGDEDLLITKELFPTYHQFFTEHNLVTGDDLEPYEVPYQLKGSSLYIELHKTLFQEESVAY
;
A
#
# COMPACT_ATOMS: atom_id res chain seq x y z
N MET A 1 -17.27 9.43 -18.72
CA MET A 1 -16.10 9.80 -17.91
C MET A 1 -15.95 11.29 -18.04
N THR A 2 -15.60 12.02 -16.98
CA THR A 2 -15.37 13.47 -17.05
C THR A 2 -13.95 13.73 -17.56
N GLU A 3 -13.67 14.96 -18.07
CA GLU A 3 -12.34 15.35 -18.53
C GLU A 3 -11.27 15.18 -17.42
N ILE A 4 -11.59 15.51 -16.18
CA ILE A 4 -10.67 15.32 -15.03
C ILE A 4 -10.39 13.85 -14.73
N GLN A 5 -11.39 12.98 -14.90
CA GLN A 5 -11.16 11.53 -14.76
C GLN A 5 -10.25 10.98 -15.88
N GLU A 6 -10.34 11.51 -17.10
CA GLU A 6 -9.43 11.16 -18.19
C GLU A 6 -7.99 11.62 -17.88
N LYS A 7 -7.83 12.87 -17.42
CA LYS A 7 -6.54 13.41 -16.95
C LYS A 7 -5.95 12.61 -15.78
N LEU A 8 -6.78 12.15 -14.84
CA LEU A 8 -6.33 11.28 -13.75
C LEU A 8 -5.71 9.98 -14.29
N LEU A 9 -6.37 9.32 -15.24
CA LEU A 9 -5.86 8.08 -15.83
C LEU A 9 -4.61 8.31 -16.68
N GLU A 10 -4.53 9.44 -17.39
CA GLU A 10 -3.34 9.83 -18.15
C GLU A 10 -2.14 10.09 -17.22
N ALA A 11 -2.33 10.85 -16.14
CA ALA A 11 -1.30 11.10 -15.13
C ALA A 11 -0.83 9.80 -14.47
N LEU A 12 -1.76 8.92 -14.11
CA LEU A 12 -1.42 7.61 -13.53
C LEU A 12 -0.63 6.76 -14.54
N SER A 13 -1.06 6.73 -15.82
CA SER A 13 -0.34 6.00 -16.87
C SER A 13 1.08 6.54 -17.08
N ALA A 14 1.26 7.86 -17.07
CA ALA A 14 2.58 8.49 -17.16
C ALA A 14 3.46 8.12 -15.96
N SER A 15 2.93 8.23 -14.74
CA SER A 15 3.64 7.85 -13.51
C SER A 15 4.12 6.40 -13.55
N LEU A 16 3.27 5.45 -14.00
CA LEU A 16 3.63 4.03 -14.10
C LEU A 16 4.74 3.76 -15.12
N LYS A 17 4.96 4.66 -16.06
CA LYS A 17 6.06 4.61 -17.04
C LYS A 17 7.31 5.36 -16.58
N GLY A 18 7.25 6.05 -15.43
CA GLY A 18 8.31 6.96 -14.97
C GLY A 18 8.37 8.26 -15.77
N GLU A 19 7.28 8.66 -16.40
CA GLU A 19 7.13 9.84 -17.25
C GLU A 19 6.36 10.94 -16.53
N SER A 20 6.37 12.16 -17.07
CA SER A 20 5.54 13.28 -16.63
C SER A 20 4.58 13.67 -17.75
N VAL A 21 3.44 14.24 -17.39
CA VAL A 21 2.50 14.77 -18.37
C VAL A 21 2.92 16.17 -18.83
N GLU A 22 2.67 16.48 -20.11
CA GLU A 22 2.92 17.78 -20.71
C GLU A 22 1.57 18.44 -21.06
N TRP A 23 0.88 18.91 -20.02
CA TRP A 23 -0.41 19.57 -20.21
C TRP A 23 -0.26 21.09 -20.23
N GLU A 24 -1.15 21.75 -20.97
CA GLU A 24 -1.41 23.18 -20.76
C GLU A 24 -1.83 23.42 -19.30
N PRO A 25 -1.57 24.61 -18.75
CA PRO A 25 -1.94 24.93 -17.38
C PRO A 25 -3.42 24.73 -17.11
N LEU A 26 -3.73 23.93 -16.10
CA LEU A 26 -5.09 23.72 -15.61
C LEU A 26 -5.50 24.88 -14.68
N SER A 27 -6.78 25.16 -14.59
CA SER A 27 -7.33 26.06 -13.58
C SER A 27 -7.12 25.50 -12.17
N GLN A 28 -7.21 26.36 -11.16
CA GLN A 28 -7.09 25.94 -9.75
C GLN A 28 -8.21 24.98 -9.35
N GLU A 29 -9.40 25.12 -9.93
CA GLU A 29 -10.54 24.25 -9.70
C GLU A 29 -10.28 22.86 -10.24
N GLU A 30 -9.81 22.75 -11.49
CA GLU A 30 -9.45 21.47 -12.13
C GLU A 30 -8.33 20.75 -11.40
N LEU A 31 -7.28 21.46 -11.01
CA LEU A 31 -6.18 20.88 -10.22
C LEU A 31 -6.66 20.39 -8.86
N SER A 32 -7.53 21.14 -8.19
CA SER A 32 -8.10 20.74 -6.91
C SER A 32 -8.95 19.48 -7.04
N GLU A 33 -9.76 19.39 -8.10
CA GLU A 33 -10.58 18.21 -8.37
C GLU A 33 -9.70 17.00 -8.69
N LEU A 34 -8.68 17.17 -9.53
CA LEU A 34 -7.72 16.12 -9.89
C LEU A 34 -7.01 15.54 -8.64
N TYR A 35 -6.45 16.41 -7.80
CA TYR A 35 -5.75 15.97 -6.58
C TYR A 35 -6.70 15.38 -5.55
N ASN A 36 -7.93 15.86 -5.46
CA ASN A 36 -8.94 15.27 -4.58
C ASN A 36 -9.33 13.86 -5.03
N LEU A 37 -9.55 13.65 -6.33
CA LEU A 37 -9.78 12.31 -6.88
C LEU A 37 -8.58 11.37 -6.62
N ALA A 38 -7.37 11.85 -6.88
CA ALA A 38 -6.14 11.08 -6.62
C ALA A 38 -6.01 10.72 -5.13
N HIS A 39 -6.40 11.62 -4.23
CA HIS A 39 -6.38 11.36 -2.78
C HIS A 39 -7.42 10.31 -2.38
N ILE A 40 -8.65 10.41 -2.86
CA ILE A 40 -9.73 9.43 -2.59
C ILE A 40 -9.31 8.02 -3.04
N HIS A 41 -8.63 7.91 -4.18
CA HIS A 41 -8.13 6.65 -4.72
C HIS A 41 -6.76 6.21 -4.16
N GLN A 42 -6.22 6.94 -3.18
CA GLN A 42 -4.92 6.66 -2.55
C GLN A 42 -3.72 6.61 -3.53
N ILE A 43 -3.83 7.33 -4.66
CA ILE A 43 -2.79 7.40 -5.70
C ILE A 43 -2.19 8.82 -5.82
N LEU A 44 -2.40 9.66 -4.81
CA LEU A 44 -1.95 11.05 -4.84
C LEU A 44 -0.43 11.21 -5.07
N PRO A 45 0.46 10.42 -4.45
CA PRO A 45 1.89 10.54 -4.71
C PRO A 45 2.25 10.28 -6.18
N LEU A 46 1.66 9.24 -6.79
CA LEU A 46 1.88 8.88 -8.19
C LEU A 46 1.41 9.97 -9.15
N VAL A 47 0.20 10.50 -8.92
CA VAL A 47 -0.38 11.57 -9.76
C VAL A 47 0.41 12.86 -9.59
N TYR A 48 0.77 13.23 -8.34
CA TYR A 48 1.55 14.44 -8.10
C TYR A 48 2.90 14.40 -8.82
N GLU A 49 3.63 13.27 -8.75
CA GLU A 49 4.94 13.12 -9.41
C GLU A 49 4.84 13.28 -10.94
N ALA A 50 3.77 12.79 -11.55
CA ALA A 50 3.56 12.96 -13.00
C ALA A 50 3.17 14.38 -13.40
N VAL A 51 2.49 15.14 -12.51
CA VAL A 51 1.80 16.39 -12.86
C VAL A 51 2.59 17.65 -12.49
N TYR A 52 3.38 17.63 -11.38
CA TYR A 52 3.96 18.87 -10.82
C TYR A 52 4.90 19.61 -11.77
N LYS A 53 5.53 18.95 -12.74
CA LYS A 53 6.46 19.58 -13.68
C LYS A 53 5.75 20.51 -14.67
N SER A 54 4.56 20.10 -15.14
CA SER A 54 3.77 20.91 -16.08
C SER A 54 2.85 21.92 -15.37
N GLN A 55 2.37 21.60 -14.17
CA GLN A 55 1.36 22.42 -13.44
C GLN A 55 1.96 23.26 -12.30
N GLY A 56 3.26 23.11 -12.05
CA GLY A 56 3.93 23.76 -10.93
C GLY A 56 3.78 23.05 -9.59
N VAL A 57 4.59 23.49 -8.64
CA VAL A 57 4.63 22.90 -7.30
C VAL A 57 3.49 23.45 -6.45
N ASN A 58 2.59 22.56 -5.99
CA ASN A 58 1.65 22.83 -4.91
C ASN A 58 2.26 22.36 -3.58
N PRO A 59 2.64 23.28 -2.65
CA PRO A 59 3.35 22.92 -1.43
C PRO A 59 2.57 22.00 -0.50
N GLN A 60 1.24 22.16 -0.45
CA GLN A 60 0.37 21.34 0.41
C GLN A 60 0.27 19.92 -0.14
N VAL A 61 -0.01 19.78 -1.43
CA VAL A 61 -0.11 18.46 -2.10
C VAL A 61 1.23 17.74 -2.05
N LYS A 62 2.34 18.46 -2.29
CA LYS A 62 3.70 17.94 -2.14
C LYS A 62 3.92 17.37 -0.72
N ALA A 63 3.57 18.14 0.31
CA ALA A 63 3.77 17.70 1.69
C ALA A 63 2.94 16.46 2.03
N ILE A 64 1.70 16.36 1.54
CA ILE A 64 0.85 15.18 1.73
C ILE A 64 1.45 13.96 1.01
N SER A 65 1.85 14.12 -0.26
CA SER A 65 2.46 13.06 -1.07
C SER A 65 3.76 12.54 -0.45
N MET A 66 4.65 13.44 -0.03
CA MET A 66 5.90 13.07 0.64
C MET A 66 5.65 12.34 1.96
N ARG A 67 4.67 12.79 2.75
CA ARG A 67 4.32 12.12 4.00
C ARG A 67 3.79 10.70 3.75
N ALA A 68 2.94 10.52 2.75
CA ALA A 68 2.41 9.22 2.37
C ALA A 68 3.53 8.25 1.94
N ALA A 69 4.42 8.69 1.04
CA ALA A 69 5.57 7.91 0.59
C ALA A 69 6.53 7.57 1.76
N MET A 70 6.80 8.53 2.66
CA MET A 70 7.65 8.31 3.83
C MET A 70 7.03 7.31 4.81
N THR A 71 5.72 7.39 5.05
CA THR A 71 4.99 6.42 5.88
C THR A 71 5.07 5.03 5.27
N GLN A 72 4.91 4.92 3.94
CA GLN A 72 5.05 3.65 3.22
C GLN A 72 6.47 3.08 3.33
N ALA A 73 7.50 3.90 3.17
CA ALA A 73 8.90 3.48 3.31
C ALA A 73 9.21 2.96 4.73
N LEU A 74 8.69 3.63 5.76
CA LEU A 74 8.83 3.18 7.15
C LEU A 74 8.11 1.85 7.40
N SER A 75 6.88 1.70 6.91
CA SER A 75 6.13 0.43 6.98
C SER A 75 6.88 -0.70 6.27
N THR A 76 7.40 -0.44 5.07
CA THR A 76 8.23 -1.40 4.32
C THR A 76 9.46 -1.84 5.10
N ARG A 77 10.17 -0.90 5.74
CA ARG A 77 11.32 -1.20 6.60
C ARG A 77 10.93 -2.11 7.75
N ASP A 78 9.86 -1.79 8.45
CA ASP A 78 9.39 -2.55 9.61
C ASP A 78 8.94 -3.95 9.20
N PHE A 79 8.29 -4.08 8.04
CA PHE A 79 7.94 -5.38 7.46
C PHE A 79 9.18 -6.23 7.12
N LEU A 80 10.20 -5.65 6.48
CA LEU A 80 11.43 -6.37 6.16
C LEU A 80 12.20 -6.81 7.41
N GLN A 81 12.19 -6.01 8.48
CA GLN A 81 12.75 -6.39 9.78
C GLN A 81 11.97 -7.56 10.39
N LEU A 82 10.65 -7.55 10.29
CA LEU A 82 9.81 -8.66 10.76
C LEU A 82 10.09 -9.94 9.95
N VAL A 83 10.19 -9.84 8.62
CA VAL A 83 10.57 -10.96 7.74
C VAL A 83 11.93 -11.56 8.13
N SER A 84 12.92 -10.72 8.45
CA SER A 84 14.21 -11.21 8.95
C SER A 84 14.06 -12.05 10.22
N LYS A 85 13.28 -11.58 11.19
CA LYS A 85 13.02 -12.31 12.43
C LYS A 85 12.21 -13.59 12.19
N MET A 86 11.25 -13.58 11.28
CA MET A 86 10.54 -14.80 10.86
C MET A 86 11.51 -15.84 10.28
N ASN A 87 12.44 -15.42 9.41
CA ASN A 87 13.45 -16.29 8.85
C ASN A 87 14.38 -16.90 9.92
N GLU A 88 14.81 -16.12 10.92
CA GLU A 88 15.58 -16.61 12.06
C GLU A 88 14.81 -17.66 12.87
N ALA A 89 13.48 -17.47 13.02
CA ALA A 89 12.56 -18.42 13.64
C ALA A 89 12.16 -19.60 12.72
N LYS A 90 12.69 -19.67 11.49
CA LYS A 90 12.34 -20.66 10.46
C LYS A 90 10.85 -20.64 10.06
N LEU A 91 10.25 -19.46 10.09
CA LEU A 91 8.88 -19.21 9.63
C LEU A 91 8.95 -18.58 8.24
N TYR A 92 8.35 -19.21 7.24
CA TYR A 92 8.43 -18.83 5.84
C TYR A 92 7.02 -18.67 5.26
N PRO A 93 6.30 -17.57 5.56
CA PRO A 93 4.99 -17.33 4.96
C PRO A 93 5.16 -16.98 3.47
N LEU A 94 4.14 -17.25 2.67
CA LEU A 94 4.07 -16.72 1.32
C LEU A 94 3.58 -15.26 1.37
N VAL A 95 4.37 -14.34 0.85
CA VAL A 95 3.94 -12.94 0.65
C VAL A 95 3.11 -12.86 -0.63
N VAL A 96 1.85 -12.48 -0.54
CA VAL A 96 0.89 -12.56 -1.67
C VAL A 96 0.75 -11.22 -2.41
N LYS A 97 0.65 -10.13 -1.68
CA LYS A 97 0.48 -8.76 -2.20
C LYS A 97 1.47 -7.79 -1.52
N GLY A 98 1.03 -6.56 -1.27
CA GLY A 98 1.79 -5.57 -0.55
C GLY A 98 3.12 -5.25 -1.24
N ILE A 99 4.24 -5.54 -0.59
CA ILE A 99 5.60 -5.26 -1.10
C ILE A 99 5.88 -5.87 -2.47
N ILE A 100 5.28 -7.03 -2.81
CA ILE A 100 5.48 -7.66 -4.13
C ILE A 100 4.91 -6.78 -5.24
N ALA A 101 3.69 -6.27 -5.06
CA ALA A 101 3.06 -5.40 -6.03
C ALA A 101 3.77 -4.03 -6.13
N ARG A 102 4.27 -3.48 -5.00
CA ARG A 102 5.01 -2.20 -5.00
C ARG A 102 6.28 -2.24 -5.87
N LYS A 103 6.96 -3.36 -5.94
CA LYS A 103 8.17 -3.51 -6.78
C LYS A 103 7.93 -3.33 -8.28
N LEU A 104 6.68 -3.34 -8.73
CA LEU A 104 6.32 -3.11 -10.12
C LEU A 104 6.25 -1.62 -10.47
N TYR A 105 6.31 -0.73 -9.49
CA TYR A 105 6.22 0.71 -9.66
C TYR A 105 7.62 1.34 -9.77
N PRO A 106 7.81 2.40 -10.59
CA PRO A 106 9.10 3.10 -10.72
C PRO A 106 9.64 3.59 -9.38
N ILE A 107 8.77 4.10 -8.52
CA ILE A 107 9.06 4.51 -7.14
C ILE A 107 8.13 3.70 -6.21
N PRO A 108 8.60 2.57 -5.67
CA PRO A 108 7.75 1.64 -4.89
C PRO A 108 6.99 2.28 -3.73
N ASP A 109 7.59 3.25 -3.04
CA ASP A 109 6.99 3.88 -1.86
C ASP A 109 5.90 4.91 -2.21
N GLU A 110 5.75 5.29 -3.48
CA GLU A 110 4.63 6.12 -3.94
C GLU A 110 3.34 5.32 -4.16
N ARG A 111 3.44 3.99 -4.29
CA ARG A 111 2.28 3.12 -4.23
C ARG A 111 1.91 2.87 -2.78
N VAL A 112 1.03 3.69 -2.24
CA VAL A 112 0.49 3.49 -0.89
C VAL A 112 -0.31 2.19 -0.85
N SER A 113 -0.01 1.33 0.13
CA SER A 113 -0.82 0.16 0.46
C SER A 113 -1.12 0.13 1.96
N GLY A 114 -2.32 -0.34 2.33
CA GLY A 114 -2.75 -0.40 3.72
C GLY A 114 -2.12 -1.56 4.48
N ASP A 115 -1.80 -2.63 3.77
CA ASP A 115 -1.53 -3.95 4.33
C ASP A 115 -0.39 -4.69 3.62
N GLU A 116 0.14 -5.68 4.32
CA GLU A 116 1.00 -6.72 3.79
C GLU A 116 0.30 -8.07 3.99
N ASP A 117 0.02 -8.76 2.90
CA ASP A 117 -0.70 -10.03 2.93
C ASP A 117 0.27 -11.21 3.03
N LEU A 118 0.11 -12.01 4.06
CA LEU A 118 0.87 -13.23 4.30
C LEU A 118 -0.04 -14.45 4.30
N LEU A 119 0.27 -15.43 3.47
CA LEU A 119 -0.44 -16.71 3.45
C LEU A 119 0.36 -17.78 4.17
N ILE A 120 -0.31 -18.53 5.03
CA ILE A 120 0.23 -19.68 5.75
C ILE A 120 -0.72 -20.88 5.63
N THR A 121 -0.24 -22.06 6.00
CA THR A 121 -1.15 -23.18 6.21
C THR A 121 -1.89 -23.04 7.56
N LYS A 122 -3.15 -23.46 7.60
CA LYS A 122 -4.03 -23.31 8.76
C LYS A 122 -3.44 -23.91 10.05
N GLU A 123 -2.71 -25.01 9.92
CA GLU A 123 -2.07 -25.73 11.02
C GLU A 123 -0.96 -24.91 11.69
N LEU A 124 -0.30 -24.03 10.94
CA LEU A 124 0.77 -23.19 11.45
C LEU A 124 0.27 -21.89 12.11
N PHE A 125 -1.02 -21.61 12.04
CA PHE A 125 -1.59 -20.38 12.59
C PHE A 125 -1.22 -20.17 14.07
N PRO A 126 -1.32 -21.14 14.99
CA PRO A 126 -0.95 -20.93 16.40
C PRO A 126 0.52 -20.47 16.57
N THR A 127 1.44 -21.02 15.77
CA THR A 127 2.86 -20.68 15.79
C THR A 127 3.11 -19.25 15.33
N TYR A 128 2.46 -18.83 14.23
CA TYR A 128 2.56 -17.44 13.74
C TYR A 128 1.88 -16.45 14.69
N HIS A 129 0.74 -16.80 15.26
CA HIS A 129 0.04 -15.96 16.23
C HIS A 129 0.91 -15.70 17.47
N GLN A 130 1.52 -16.75 18.03
CA GLN A 130 2.46 -16.62 19.13
C GLN A 130 3.66 -15.73 18.74
N PHE A 131 4.30 -16.01 17.61
CA PHE A 131 5.44 -15.24 17.12
C PHE A 131 5.08 -13.74 16.96
N PHE A 132 3.94 -13.41 16.35
CA PHE A 132 3.52 -12.03 16.16
C PHE A 132 3.26 -11.33 17.50
N THR A 133 2.61 -12.00 18.44
CA THR A 133 2.35 -11.46 19.79
C THR A 133 3.68 -11.17 20.54
N GLU A 134 4.64 -12.08 20.47
CA GLU A 134 5.97 -11.92 21.06
C GLU A 134 6.78 -10.76 20.42
N HIS A 135 6.45 -10.40 19.18
CA HIS A 135 7.10 -9.32 18.43
C HIS A 135 6.28 -8.02 18.40
N ASN A 136 5.38 -7.83 19.37
CA ASN A 136 4.56 -6.62 19.54
C ASN A 136 3.56 -6.35 18.41
N LEU A 137 3.17 -7.35 17.65
CA LEU A 137 1.99 -7.25 16.80
C LEU A 137 0.75 -7.56 17.64
N VAL A 138 -0.27 -6.76 17.48
CA VAL A 138 -1.55 -6.90 18.18
C VAL A 138 -2.67 -7.13 17.19
N THR A 139 -3.63 -7.95 17.59
CA THR A 139 -4.87 -8.21 16.85
C THR A 139 -6.06 -7.96 17.76
N GLY A 140 -7.27 -7.91 17.20
CA GLY A 140 -8.52 -7.89 17.97
C GLY A 140 -8.82 -9.22 18.65
N ASP A 141 -9.86 -9.24 19.46
CA ASP A 141 -10.29 -10.43 20.21
C ASP A 141 -10.97 -11.48 19.27
N ASP A 142 -11.63 -11.01 18.21
CA ASP A 142 -12.30 -11.87 17.23
C ASP A 142 -11.32 -12.26 16.11
N LEU A 143 -10.89 -13.51 16.15
CA LEU A 143 -10.01 -14.09 15.12
C LEU A 143 -10.87 -14.64 13.98
N GLU A 144 -10.91 -13.93 12.88
CA GLU A 144 -11.64 -14.36 11.68
C GLU A 144 -11.16 -15.75 11.18
N PRO A 145 -12.05 -16.60 10.66
CA PRO A 145 -11.70 -17.96 10.27
C PRO A 145 -10.73 -18.03 9.10
N TYR A 146 -10.75 -17.05 8.19
CA TYR A 146 -9.97 -17.04 6.94
C TYR A 146 -8.70 -16.22 7.04
N GLU A 147 -8.76 -15.08 7.71
CA GLU A 147 -7.64 -14.13 7.89
C GLU A 147 -7.66 -13.53 9.30
N VAL A 148 -6.54 -13.05 9.75
CA VAL A 148 -6.42 -12.34 11.03
C VAL A 148 -5.56 -11.10 10.82
N PRO A 149 -6.09 -9.91 11.11
CA PRO A 149 -5.35 -8.66 11.02
C PRO A 149 -4.41 -8.47 12.23
N TYR A 150 -3.22 -7.94 11.96
CA TYR A 150 -2.24 -7.58 12.97
C TYR A 150 -1.68 -6.18 12.72
N GLN A 151 -1.56 -5.39 13.78
CA GLN A 151 -0.93 -4.08 13.77
C GLN A 151 0.36 -4.10 14.60
N LEU A 152 1.48 -3.68 14.02
CA LEU A 152 2.71 -3.51 14.79
C LEU A 152 2.61 -2.27 15.68
N LYS A 153 2.77 -2.43 17.00
CA LYS A 153 2.72 -1.32 17.95
C LYS A 153 3.75 -0.24 17.64
N GLY A 154 3.30 1.01 17.50
CA GLY A 154 4.16 2.15 17.21
C GLY A 154 4.61 2.29 15.77
N SER A 155 4.07 1.50 14.86
CA SER A 155 4.31 1.53 13.42
C SER A 155 3.01 1.69 12.64
N SER A 156 3.10 2.08 11.36
CA SER A 156 2.00 2.00 10.40
C SER A 156 1.87 0.63 9.74
N LEU A 157 2.75 -0.33 10.09
CA LEU A 157 2.70 -1.67 9.51
C LEU A 157 1.45 -2.41 9.96
N TYR A 158 0.67 -2.83 8.96
CA TYR A 158 -0.50 -3.66 9.11
C TYR A 158 -0.32 -4.93 8.27
N ILE A 159 -0.64 -6.08 8.85
CA ILE A 159 -0.46 -7.39 8.23
C ILE A 159 -1.79 -8.14 8.28
N GLU A 160 -2.18 -8.71 7.16
CA GLU A 160 -3.26 -9.70 7.11
C GLU A 160 -2.65 -11.09 6.97
N LEU A 161 -2.85 -11.91 8.02
CA LEU A 161 -2.37 -13.30 8.04
C LEU A 161 -3.48 -14.21 7.56
N HIS A 162 -3.42 -14.58 6.29
CA HIS A 162 -4.39 -15.46 5.63
C HIS A 162 -4.09 -16.93 5.95
N LYS A 163 -5.13 -17.67 6.34
CA LYS A 163 -5.14 -19.13 6.49
C LYS A 163 -5.66 -19.83 5.23
N THR A 164 -6.29 -19.07 4.34
CA THR A 164 -6.73 -19.45 3.00
C THR A 164 -6.85 -18.18 2.15
N LEU A 165 -6.67 -18.28 0.84
CA LEU A 165 -6.84 -17.13 -0.08
C LEU A 165 -8.29 -16.85 -0.42
N PHE A 166 -9.15 -17.86 -0.34
CA PHE A 166 -10.55 -17.76 -0.71
C PHE A 166 -11.41 -18.41 0.37
N GLN A 167 -12.59 -17.86 0.57
CA GLN A 167 -13.61 -18.48 1.40
C GLN A 167 -14.18 -19.73 0.68
N GLU A 168 -14.61 -20.71 1.44
CA GLU A 168 -15.13 -21.98 0.87
C GLU A 168 -16.34 -21.78 -0.04
N GLU A 169 -17.13 -20.72 0.21
CA GLU A 169 -18.27 -20.31 -0.62
C GLU A 169 -17.86 -19.55 -1.90
N SER A 170 -16.59 -19.22 -2.04
CA SER A 170 -16.09 -18.50 -3.22
C SER A 170 -16.08 -19.42 -4.44
N VAL A 171 -16.50 -18.89 -5.60
CA VAL A 171 -16.41 -19.58 -6.90
C VAL A 171 -14.96 -19.92 -7.29
N ALA A 172 -13.99 -19.30 -6.65
CA ALA A 172 -12.55 -19.51 -6.88
C ALA A 172 -11.91 -20.57 -5.96
N TYR A 173 -12.71 -21.18 -5.04
CA TYR A 173 -12.23 -22.20 -4.10
C TYR A 173 -12.08 -23.57 -4.77
#